data_4568202ac891ca2e1eb3b03f4bb26c7a
#
_entry.id   4568202ac891ca2e1eb3b03f4bb26c7a
#
_cell.length_a   1.000
_cell.length_b   1.000
_cell.length_c   1.000
_cell.angle_alpha   90.00
_cell.angle_beta   90.00
_cell.angle_gamma   90.00
#
_symmetry.space_group_name_H-M   'P 1'
#
loop_
_entity.id
_entity.type
_entity.pdbx_description
1 polymer ?
#
loop_
_entity_poly.entity_id
_entity_poly.type
_entity_poly.pdbx_seq_one_letter_code
_entity_poly.pdbx_strand_id
1 'polypeptide(L)'
;MNEQAKLERVFAYPFGDIYGNYVAKVERKGHTRDELDDVLGWFIQLSSEEIHAAAESGKTLREFFSDLSLTPHAELITGKVCGVRVEEVEDELMRRIRMMDLLVDELARGK
;
A
#
# COMPACT_ATOMS: atom_id res chain seq x y z
N MET A 1 22.01 12.00 2.70
CA MET A 1 20.63 12.00 3.21
C MET A 1 20.47 10.85 4.17
N ASN A 2 19.96 11.11 5.37
CA ASN A 2 19.82 10.05 6.36
C ASN A 2 18.51 9.27 6.18
N GLU A 3 18.37 8.18 6.92
CA GLU A 3 17.19 7.31 6.84
C GLU A 3 15.90 8.08 7.14
N GLN A 4 15.92 8.96 8.14
CA GLN A 4 14.73 9.70 8.53
C GLN A 4 14.25 10.62 7.40
N ALA A 5 15.16 11.28 6.71
CA ALA A 5 14.81 12.16 5.60
C ALA A 5 14.19 11.37 4.44
N LYS A 6 14.70 10.15 4.17
CA LYS A 6 14.15 9.29 3.13
C LYS A 6 12.74 8.82 3.49
N LEU A 7 12.52 8.44 4.75
CA LEU A 7 11.21 8.01 5.22
C LEU A 7 10.20 9.15 5.12
N GLU A 8 10.57 10.34 5.56
CA GLU A 8 9.66 11.49 5.52
C GLU A 8 9.26 11.83 4.08
N ARG A 9 10.16 11.67 3.14
CA ARG A 9 9.87 11.90 1.72
C ARG A 9 8.81 10.91 1.21
N VAL A 10 8.96 9.63 1.55
CA VAL A 10 7.99 8.60 1.18
C VAL A 10 6.63 8.90 1.81
N PHE A 11 6.61 9.24 3.10
CA PHE A 11 5.38 9.51 3.83
C PHE A 11 4.63 10.73 3.30
N ALA A 12 5.31 11.62 2.63
CA ALA A 12 4.71 12.83 2.05
C ALA A 12 4.11 12.61 0.67
N TYR A 13 4.29 11.44 0.06
CA TYR A 13 3.68 11.15 -1.24
C TYR A 13 2.16 11.09 -1.12
N PRO A 14 1.43 11.67 -2.07
CA PRO A 14 -0.03 11.52 -2.09
C PRO A 14 -0.43 10.07 -2.31
N PHE A 15 -1.37 9.58 -1.52
CA PHE A 15 -1.88 8.22 -1.70
C PHE A 15 -2.42 8.01 -3.13
N GLY A 16 -3.07 9.03 -3.69
CA GLY A 16 -3.63 8.94 -5.04
C GLY A 16 -2.60 8.63 -6.11
N ASP A 17 -1.39 9.18 -5.97
CA ASP A 17 -0.30 8.88 -6.91
C ASP A 17 0.14 7.42 -6.80
N ILE A 18 0.24 6.92 -5.57
CA ILE A 18 0.60 5.53 -5.32
C ILE A 18 -0.48 4.60 -5.85
N TYR A 19 -1.75 4.92 -5.57
CA TYR A 19 -2.89 4.14 -6.06
C TYR A 19 -2.89 4.08 -7.59
N GLY A 20 -2.66 5.21 -8.25
CA GLY A 20 -2.58 5.26 -9.72
C GLY A 20 -1.47 4.35 -10.27
N ASN A 21 -0.32 4.34 -9.60
CA ASN A 21 0.78 3.47 -9.98
C ASN A 21 0.41 1.99 -9.80
N TYR A 22 -0.32 1.66 -8.74
CA TYR A 22 -0.79 0.29 -8.51
C TYR A 22 -1.77 -0.15 -9.60
N VAL A 23 -2.71 0.73 -9.96
CA VAL A 23 -3.67 0.44 -11.03
C VAL A 23 -2.93 0.12 -12.33
N ALA A 24 -1.97 0.96 -12.69
CA ALA A 24 -1.18 0.75 -13.91
C ALA A 24 -0.42 -0.59 -13.85
N LYS A 25 0.14 -0.91 -12.69
CA LYS A 25 0.91 -2.13 -12.51
C LYS A 25 0.05 -3.39 -12.69
N VAL A 26 -1.11 -3.44 -12.02
CA VAL A 26 -1.95 -4.64 -12.09
C VAL A 26 -2.60 -4.78 -13.46
N GLU A 27 -2.98 -3.68 -14.08
CA GLU A 27 -3.58 -3.73 -15.43
C GLU A 27 -2.57 -4.20 -16.47
N ARG A 28 -1.32 -3.79 -16.32
CA ARG A 28 -0.25 -4.24 -17.21
C ARG A 28 -0.05 -5.76 -17.14
N LYS A 29 -0.39 -6.37 -16.02
CA LYS A 29 -0.28 -7.81 -15.81
C LYS A 29 -1.59 -8.55 -16.04
N GLY A 30 -2.59 -7.89 -16.60
CA GLY A 30 -3.87 -8.51 -16.95
C GLY A 30 -4.89 -8.56 -15.83
N HIS A 31 -4.68 -7.82 -14.75
CA HIS A 31 -5.63 -7.74 -13.64
C HIS A 31 -6.44 -6.46 -13.74
N THR A 32 -7.46 -6.34 -12.90
CA THR A 32 -8.36 -5.19 -12.94
C THR A 32 -8.21 -4.32 -11.70
N ARG A 33 -8.68 -3.08 -11.81
CA ARG A 33 -8.75 -2.17 -10.66
C ARG A 33 -9.65 -2.74 -9.57
N ASP A 34 -10.73 -3.43 -9.94
CA ASP A 34 -11.62 -4.05 -8.95
C ASP A 34 -10.89 -5.10 -8.12
N GLU A 35 -10.03 -5.90 -8.76
CA GLU A 35 -9.21 -6.87 -8.03
C GLU A 35 -8.24 -6.18 -7.08
N LEU A 36 -7.65 -5.08 -7.52
CA LEU A 36 -6.77 -4.27 -6.67
C LEU A 36 -7.54 -3.73 -5.46
N ASP A 37 -8.73 -3.19 -5.69
CA ASP A 37 -9.57 -2.62 -4.63
C ASP A 37 -9.96 -3.70 -3.62
N ASP A 38 -10.22 -4.92 -4.08
CA ASP A 38 -10.56 -6.04 -3.20
C ASP A 38 -9.37 -6.38 -2.27
N VAL A 39 -8.17 -6.44 -2.83
CA VAL A 39 -6.97 -6.76 -2.04
C VAL A 39 -6.67 -5.64 -1.04
N LEU A 40 -6.68 -4.40 -1.50
CA LEU A 40 -6.43 -3.26 -0.62
C LEU A 40 -7.52 -3.14 0.44
N GLY A 41 -8.79 -3.32 0.05
CA GLY A 41 -9.91 -3.24 0.98
C GLY A 41 -9.81 -4.27 2.10
N TRP A 42 -9.34 -5.47 1.78
CA TRP A 42 -9.08 -6.49 2.79
C TRP A 42 -8.00 -6.03 3.78
N PHE A 43 -6.93 -5.45 3.26
CA PHE A 43 -5.78 -5.03 4.08
C PHE A 43 -6.11 -3.82 4.96
N ILE A 44 -6.68 -2.78 4.37
CA ILE A 44 -6.91 -1.51 5.08
C ILE A 44 -8.34 -1.34 5.58
N GLN A 45 -9.20 -2.32 5.33
CA GLN A 45 -10.59 -2.35 5.80
C GLN A 45 -11.41 -1.15 5.32
N LEU A 46 -11.26 -0.82 4.04
CA LEU A 46 -12.03 0.22 3.37
C LEU A 46 -12.79 -0.38 2.19
N SER A 47 -13.93 0.23 1.87
CA SER A 47 -14.66 -0.11 0.64
C SER A 47 -13.94 0.49 -0.56
N SER A 48 -14.28 0.01 -1.76
CA SER A 48 -13.75 0.56 -3.01
C SER A 48 -14.02 2.06 -3.09
N GLU A 49 -15.23 2.49 -2.72
CA GLU A 49 -15.59 3.90 -2.74
C GLU A 49 -14.75 4.73 -1.80
N GLU A 50 -14.48 4.20 -0.60
CA GLU A 50 -13.63 4.88 0.38
C GLU A 50 -12.19 4.98 -0.10
N ILE A 51 -11.69 3.94 -0.76
CA ILE A 51 -10.35 3.95 -1.35
C ILE A 51 -10.26 5.03 -2.43
N HIS A 52 -11.26 5.11 -3.31
CA HIS A 52 -11.28 6.11 -4.37
C HIS A 52 -11.38 7.52 -3.81
N ALA A 53 -12.19 7.71 -2.78
CA ALA A 53 -12.32 9.02 -2.13
C ALA A 53 -10.99 9.45 -1.52
N ALA A 54 -10.26 8.53 -0.89
CA ALA A 54 -8.95 8.81 -0.32
C ALA A 54 -7.95 9.18 -1.42
N ALA A 55 -8.01 8.47 -2.55
CA ALA A 55 -7.11 8.74 -3.67
C ALA A 55 -7.35 10.14 -4.27
N GLU A 56 -8.58 10.61 -4.25
CA GLU A 56 -8.94 11.92 -4.78
C GLU A 56 -8.74 13.06 -3.78
N SER A 57 -8.57 12.74 -2.49
CA SER A 57 -8.53 13.73 -1.41
C SER A 57 -7.22 14.49 -1.30
N GLY A 58 -6.15 13.99 -1.91
CA GLY A 58 -4.82 14.59 -1.77
C GLY A 58 -4.08 14.18 -0.51
N LYS A 59 -4.63 13.25 0.28
CA LYS A 59 -3.98 12.79 1.50
C LYS A 59 -2.61 12.18 1.20
N THR A 60 -1.63 12.49 2.04
CA THR A 60 -0.33 11.84 1.98
C THR A 60 -0.43 10.44 2.56
N LEU A 61 0.59 9.61 2.32
CA LEU A 61 0.61 8.26 2.90
C LEU A 61 0.54 8.31 4.43
N ARG A 62 1.21 9.27 5.05
CA ARG A 62 1.14 9.44 6.51
C ARG A 62 -0.30 9.72 6.96
N GLU A 63 -0.97 10.66 6.30
CA GLU A 63 -2.35 11.02 6.64
C GLU A 63 -3.30 9.85 6.36
N PHE A 64 -3.09 9.17 5.24
CA PHE A 64 -3.92 8.04 4.86
C PHE A 64 -3.90 6.94 5.92
N PHE A 65 -2.70 6.53 6.34
CA PHE A 65 -2.56 5.44 7.32
C PHE A 65 -2.89 5.85 8.74
N SER A 66 -2.87 7.15 9.06
CA SER A 66 -3.13 7.61 10.43
C SER A 66 -4.53 7.28 10.93
N ASP A 67 -5.50 7.22 10.01
CA ASP A 67 -6.90 6.97 10.34
C ASP A 67 -7.34 5.53 10.07
N LEU A 68 -6.42 4.67 9.64
CA LEU A 68 -6.76 3.31 9.22
C LEU A 68 -6.54 2.28 10.30
N SER A 69 -7.44 1.28 10.33
CA SER A 69 -7.24 0.06 11.11
C SER A 69 -6.97 -1.07 10.12
N LEU A 70 -5.80 -1.66 10.21
CA LEU A 70 -5.45 -2.77 9.33
C LEU A 70 -6.20 -4.04 9.73
N THR A 71 -6.32 -4.96 8.76
CA THR A 71 -6.89 -6.29 9.03
C THR A 71 -6.17 -6.93 10.22
N PRO A 72 -6.90 -7.67 11.09
CA PRO A 72 -6.25 -8.38 12.20
C PRO A 72 -5.20 -9.39 11.74
N HIS A 73 -5.25 -9.78 10.47
CA HIS A 73 -4.31 -10.75 9.91
C HIS A 73 -3.09 -10.09 9.27
N ALA A 74 -2.92 -8.78 9.42
CA ALA A 74 -1.79 -8.07 8.82
C ALA A 74 -0.44 -8.63 9.27
N GLU A 75 -0.33 -9.09 10.50
CA GLU A 75 0.90 -9.66 11.03
C GLU A 75 1.33 -10.95 10.34
N LEU A 76 0.40 -11.59 9.61
CA LEU A 76 0.70 -12.80 8.84
C LEU A 76 1.30 -12.48 7.46
N ILE A 77 1.33 -11.21 7.08
CA ILE A 77 1.88 -10.78 5.80
C ILE A 77 3.40 -10.79 5.91
N THR A 78 4.04 -11.72 5.23
CA THR A 78 5.50 -11.84 5.22
C THR A 78 5.97 -12.02 3.79
N GLY A 79 7.22 -11.67 3.54
CA GLY A 79 7.83 -11.84 2.22
C GLY A 79 8.67 -10.65 1.82
N LYS A 80 9.15 -10.68 0.59
CA LYS A 80 10.02 -9.63 0.06
C LYS A 80 9.32 -8.81 -1.01
N VAL A 81 9.53 -7.51 -0.96
CA VAL A 81 9.16 -6.60 -2.02
C VAL A 81 10.35 -5.67 -2.26
N CYS A 82 10.76 -5.53 -3.51
CA CYS A 82 11.92 -4.71 -3.87
C CYS A 82 13.17 -5.08 -3.05
N GLY A 83 13.35 -6.38 -2.77
CA GLY A 83 14.52 -6.88 -2.03
C GLY A 83 14.46 -6.71 -0.53
N VAL A 84 13.35 -6.22 0.01
CA VAL A 84 13.20 -5.95 1.45
C VAL A 84 12.16 -6.90 2.03
N ARG A 85 12.49 -7.56 3.14
CA ARG A 85 11.52 -8.38 3.88
C ARG A 85 10.65 -7.46 4.71
N VAL A 86 9.33 -7.49 4.46
CA VAL A 86 8.41 -6.55 5.10
C VAL A 86 8.39 -6.74 6.61
N GLU A 87 8.50 -7.99 7.10
CA GLU A 87 8.46 -8.28 8.53
C GLU A 87 9.68 -7.75 9.27
N GLU A 88 10.74 -7.38 8.54
CA GLU A 88 11.98 -6.86 9.14
C GLU A 88 12.09 -5.34 9.09
N VAL A 89 11.11 -4.66 8.52
CA VAL A 89 11.12 -3.20 8.45
C VAL A 89 10.82 -2.64 9.84
N GLU A 90 11.73 -1.86 10.39
CA GLU A 90 11.63 -1.37 11.77
C GLU A 90 10.59 -0.27 11.96
N ASP A 91 10.53 0.71 11.05
CA ASP A 91 9.56 1.78 11.15
C ASP A 91 8.16 1.24 10.85
N GLU A 92 7.22 1.46 11.78
CA GLU A 92 5.89 0.89 11.67
C GLU A 92 5.13 1.38 10.44
N LEU A 93 5.17 2.68 10.17
CA LEU A 93 4.47 3.23 9.00
C LEU A 93 5.08 2.71 7.71
N MET A 94 6.41 2.68 7.64
CA MET A 94 7.10 2.14 6.47
C MET A 94 6.79 0.68 6.27
N ARG A 95 6.70 -0.10 7.36
CA ARG A 95 6.33 -1.51 7.27
C ARG A 95 4.95 -1.68 6.68
N ARG A 96 3.98 -0.85 7.09
CA ARG A 96 2.63 -0.89 6.53
C ARG A 96 2.62 -0.58 5.04
N ILE A 97 3.40 0.41 4.63
CA ILE A 97 3.53 0.77 3.22
C ILE A 97 4.14 -0.39 2.44
N ARG A 98 5.18 -1.03 2.98
CA ARG A 98 5.82 -2.17 2.33
C ARG A 98 4.90 -3.39 2.25
N MET A 99 4.07 -3.61 3.27
CA MET A 99 3.06 -4.68 3.22
C MET A 99 2.07 -4.43 2.09
N MET A 100 1.63 -3.19 1.93
CA MET A 100 0.72 -2.81 0.85
C MET A 100 1.38 -3.07 -0.50
N ASP A 101 2.62 -2.63 -0.68
CA ASP A 101 3.39 -2.87 -1.90
C ASP A 101 3.50 -4.36 -2.21
N LEU A 102 3.76 -5.17 -1.19
CA LEU A 102 3.89 -6.61 -1.36
C LEU A 102 2.59 -7.24 -1.85
N LEU A 103 1.46 -6.87 -1.24
CA LEU A 103 0.17 -7.41 -1.65
C LEU A 103 -0.15 -7.07 -3.10
N VAL A 104 0.14 -5.84 -3.52
CA VAL A 104 -0.09 -5.41 -4.90
C VAL A 104 0.84 -6.19 -5.84
N ASP A 105 2.09 -6.37 -5.45
CA ASP A 105 3.07 -7.11 -6.24
C ASP A 105 2.63 -8.58 -6.40
N GLU A 106 2.13 -9.20 -5.33
CA GLU A 106 1.65 -10.57 -5.39
C GLU A 106 0.41 -10.70 -6.28
N LEU A 107 -0.50 -9.74 -6.21
CA LEU A 107 -1.66 -9.71 -7.11
C LEU A 107 -1.20 -9.62 -8.56
N ALA A 108 -0.28 -8.72 -8.85
CA ALA A 108 0.22 -8.54 -10.21
C ALA A 108 0.90 -9.80 -10.75
N ARG A 109 1.50 -10.60 -9.87
CA ARG A 109 2.14 -11.85 -10.26
C ARG A 109 1.21 -13.06 -10.26
N GLY A 110 -0.06 -12.86 -9.93
CA GLY A 110 -1.05 -13.93 -9.95
C GLY A 110 -1.05 -14.81 -8.71
N LYS A 111 -0.65 -14.27 -7.60
CA LYS A 111 -0.62 -15.05 -6.34
C LYS A 111 -1.77 -14.75 -5.43
#